data_8948c6a32bf7a0ada508d707b938760a
#
_entry.id   8948c6a32bf7a0ada508d707b938760a
#
_cell.length_a   1.000
_cell.length_b   1.000
_cell.length_c   1.000
_cell.angle_alpha   90.00
_cell.angle_beta   90.00
_cell.angle_gamma   90.00
#
_symmetry.space_group_name_H-M   'P 1'
#
loop_
_entity.id
_entity.type
_entity.pdbx_description
1 polymer ?
#
loop_
_entity_poly.entity_id
_entity_poly.type
_entity_poly.pdbx_seq_one_letter_code
_entity_poly.pdbx_strand_id
1 'polypeptide(L)'
;VERSRGLGDVYKRQIESRFESYLEQENRLSRSRIVDNRVHALLYFIQPTGHGLRHIDLEFMTRLNNYATVIPIIAKSDTVSENELQQYKQRILRDLEFHGIDIVRLPMSEEDDEETIAEVTEIQRRLPFAIVGSNNLVKTPDGRIVRGRAYPWGVIEVDNENHCDFVKLRQMLIRSNMEDLRELTQLRYEKYRSDKLRSLGVIQDDSVFTAINPTEKNAEARAMHEAKLAKMENDMKAVFQRKVAEKEAKLKQSEEELYARHRQMR
;
A
#
# COMPACT_ATOMS: atom_id res chain seq x y z
N VAL A 1 -9.70 31.49 -9.13
CA VAL A 1 -8.66 31.17 -8.13
C VAL A 1 -9.25 31.16 -6.71
N GLU A 2 -10.04 32.15 -6.26
CA GLU A 2 -10.63 32.17 -4.90
C GLU A 2 -11.62 31.04 -4.62
N ARG A 3 -12.48 30.68 -5.58
CA ARG A 3 -13.40 29.54 -5.44
C ARG A 3 -12.70 28.20 -5.32
N SER A 4 -11.57 28.01 -5.99
CA SER A 4 -10.78 26.77 -5.90
C SER A 4 -10.01 26.67 -4.58
N ARG A 5 -9.56 27.81 -4.02
CA ARG A 5 -8.97 27.83 -2.68
C ARG A 5 -9.98 27.34 -1.65
N GLY A 6 -11.23 27.83 -1.70
CA GLY A 6 -12.29 27.38 -0.80
C GLY A 6 -12.61 25.88 -0.90
N LEU A 7 -12.54 25.30 -2.11
CA LEU A 7 -12.83 23.88 -2.30
C LEU A 7 -11.74 23.00 -1.69
N GLY A 8 -10.47 23.30 -1.94
CA GLY A 8 -9.34 22.58 -1.33
C GLY A 8 -9.40 22.60 0.20
N ASP A 9 -9.75 23.75 0.79
CA ASP A 9 -9.88 23.89 2.24
C ASP A 9 -11.09 23.12 2.82
N VAL A 10 -12.15 22.92 2.05
CA VAL A 10 -13.30 22.09 2.46
C VAL A 10 -12.86 20.62 2.57
N TYR A 11 -12.18 20.09 1.55
CA TYR A 11 -11.70 18.69 1.58
C TYR A 11 -10.63 18.49 2.64
N LYS A 12 -9.71 19.44 2.82
CA LYS A 12 -8.74 19.43 3.91
C LYS A 12 -9.43 19.29 5.26
N ARG A 13 -10.39 20.16 5.55
CA ARG A 13 -11.17 20.12 6.80
C ARG A 13 -11.93 18.81 6.97
N GLN A 14 -12.43 18.23 5.89
CA GLN A 14 -13.10 16.93 5.94
C GLN A 14 -12.12 15.81 6.34
N ILE A 15 -10.90 15.78 5.79
CA ILE A 15 -9.87 14.80 6.16
C ILE A 15 -9.43 15.01 7.61
N GLU A 16 -9.18 16.25 8.01
CA GLU A 16 -8.82 16.58 9.40
C GLU A 16 -9.93 16.19 10.39
N SER A 17 -11.20 16.39 10.04
CA SER A 17 -12.35 15.94 10.87
C SER A 17 -12.38 14.41 11.02
N ARG A 18 -11.95 13.64 10.00
CA ARG A 18 -11.84 12.19 10.11
C ARG A 18 -10.69 11.79 11.05
N PHE A 19 -9.55 12.48 10.96
CA PHE A 19 -8.45 12.28 11.89
C PHE A 19 -8.84 12.64 13.34
N GLU A 20 -9.58 13.72 13.53
CA GLU A 20 -10.06 14.13 14.84
C GLU A 20 -11.03 13.11 15.44
N SER A 21 -11.97 12.61 14.65
CA SER A 21 -12.90 11.55 15.07
C SER A 21 -12.17 10.25 15.45
N TYR A 22 -11.09 9.92 14.74
CA TYR A 22 -10.26 8.77 15.08
C TYR A 22 -9.50 9.00 16.38
N LEU A 23 -8.91 10.18 16.58
CA LEU A 23 -8.23 10.58 17.82
C LEU A 23 -9.16 10.56 19.03
N GLU A 24 -10.40 11.01 18.87
CA GLU A 24 -11.42 10.93 19.91
C GLU A 24 -11.74 9.49 20.31
N GLN A 25 -11.78 8.57 19.33
CA GLN A 25 -12.01 7.15 19.61
C GLN A 25 -10.80 6.52 20.34
N GLU A 26 -9.57 6.90 20.00
CA GLU A 26 -8.36 6.45 20.71
C GLU A 26 -8.34 6.92 22.17
N ASN A 27 -8.85 8.12 22.45
CA ASN A 27 -8.87 8.70 23.79
C ASN A 27 -10.00 8.17 24.68
N ARG A 28 -10.92 7.37 24.15
CA ARG A 28 -11.99 6.76 24.95
C ARG A 28 -11.46 5.66 25.86
N LEU A 29 -12.06 5.53 27.05
CA LEU A 29 -11.72 4.47 28.01
C LEU A 29 -11.98 3.06 27.45
N SER A 30 -13.03 2.90 26.62
CA SER A 30 -13.34 1.63 25.96
C SER A 30 -12.82 1.66 24.52
N ARG A 31 -11.69 1.01 24.30
CA ARG A 31 -11.01 0.92 22.99
C ARG A 31 -11.39 -0.33 22.18
N SER A 32 -12.43 -1.06 22.60
CA SER A 32 -12.74 -2.39 22.06
C SER A 32 -13.16 -2.42 20.59
N ARG A 33 -13.57 -1.29 20.00
CA ARG A 33 -13.94 -1.16 18.58
C ARG A 33 -13.66 0.24 18.08
N ILE A 34 -12.43 0.47 17.65
CA ILE A 34 -12.10 1.69 16.88
C ILE A 34 -12.48 1.42 15.43
N VAL A 35 -13.39 2.24 14.90
CA VAL A 35 -13.76 2.18 13.48
C VAL A 35 -12.86 3.14 12.72
N ASP A 36 -12.05 2.60 11.80
CA ASP A 36 -11.20 3.42 10.96
C ASP A 36 -12.01 4.06 9.83
N ASN A 37 -12.25 5.36 9.98
CA ASN A 37 -12.95 6.22 9.01
C ASN A 37 -12.00 7.22 8.32
N ARG A 38 -10.69 7.02 8.45
CA ARG A 38 -9.67 7.87 7.84
C ARG A 38 -9.66 7.71 6.32
N VAL A 39 -9.20 8.74 5.62
CA VAL A 39 -9.07 8.70 4.15
C VAL A 39 -7.71 8.11 3.79
N HIS A 40 -7.69 6.90 3.22
CA HIS A 40 -6.46 6.19 2.85
C HIS A 40 -5.96 6.57 1.46
N ALA A 41 -6.86 6.87 0.54
CA ALA A 41 -6.52 7.24 -0.83
C ALA A 41 -7.43 8.36 -1.34
N LEU A 42 -6.86 9.31 -2.06
CA LEU A 42 -7.56 10.38 -2.76
C LEU A 42 -7.43 10.13 -4.27
N LEU A 43 -8.50 9.71 -4.89
CA LEU A 43 -8.58 9.52 -6.33
C LEU A 43 -8.85 10.87 -7.00
N TYR A 44 -7.84 11.47 -7.63
CA TYR A 44 -7.98 12.76 -8.28
C TYR A 44 -8.20 12.60 -9.77
N PHE A 45 -9.40 12.97 -10.24
CA PHE A 45 -9.80 12.83 -11.64
C PHE A 45 -9.38 14.03 -12.47
N ILE A 46 -8.48 13.81 -13.41
CA ILE A 46 -7.94 14.79 -14.34
C ILE A 46 -8.71 14.70 -15.66
N GLN A 47 -9.09 15.85 -16.20
CA GLN A 47 -9.74 15.89 -17.52
C GLN A 47 -8.73 15.62 -18.63
N PRO A 48 -9.08 14.85 -19.67
CA PRO A 48 -8.18 14.50 -20.77
C PRO A 48 -8.07 15.66 -21.77
N THR A 49 -7.42 16.75 -21.37
CA THR A 49 -7.23 17.95 -22.21
C THR A 49 -6.07 17.82 -23.20
N GLY A 50 -5.15 16.87 -22.94
CA GLY A 50 -3.96 16.67 -23.77
C GLY A 50 -2.83 17.68 -23.59
N HIS A 51 -3.05 18.79 -22.87
CA HIS A 51 -2.08 19.88 -22.77
C HIS A 51 -1.20 19.87 -21.50
N GLY A 52 -1.65 19.30 -20.41
CA GLY A 52 -0.99 19.29 -19.11
C GLY A 52 -2.00 19.52 -17.99
N LEU A 53 -1.49 19.63 -16.75
CA LEU A 53 -2.32 19.91 -15.58
C LEU A 53 -2.75 21.37 -15.56
N ARG A 54 -4.00 21.61 -15.23
CA ARG A 54 -4.49 22.98 -15.00
C ARG A 54 -3.97 23.47 -13.65
N HIS A 55 -3.72 24.77 -13.54
CA HIS A 55 -3.28 25.39 -12.30
C HIS A 55 -4.18 25.06 -11.10
N ILE A 56 -5.48 24.92 -11.33
CA ILE A 56 -6.45 24.52 -10.30
C ILE A 56 -6.19 23.10 -9.79
N ASP A 57 -5.82 22.17 -10.69
CA ASP A 57 -5.57 20.77 -10.36
C ASP A 57 -4.28 20.67 -9.53
N LEU A 58 -3.24 21.42 -9.91
CA LEU A 58 -1.98 21.51 -9.18
C LEU A 58 -2.19 22.08 -7.77
N GLU A 59 -2.85 23.22 -7.65
CA GLU A 59 -3.13 23.85 -6.37
C GLU A 59 -3.91 22.92 -5.42
N PHE A 60 -4.89 22.19 -5.97
CA PHE A 60 -5.69 21.26 -5.20
C PHE A 60 -4.88 20.06 -4.70
N MET A 61 -4.12 19.42 -5.59
CA MET A 61 -3.28 18.28 -5.24
C MET A 61 -2.18 18.66 -4.26
N THR A 62 -1.51 19.81 -4.44
CA THR A 62 -0.48 20.32 -3.52
C THR A 62 -1.02 20.49 -2.10
N ARG A 63 -2.25 21.03 -1.95
CA ARG A 63 -2.85 21.23 -0.63
C ARG A 63 -3.22 19.92 0.06
N LEU A 64 -3.64 18.91 -0.68
CA LEU A 64 -4.11 17.65 -0.13
C LEU A 64 -3.03 16.58 0.02
N ASN A 65 -1.90 16.76 -0.65
CA ASN A 65 -0.79 15.79 -0.63
C ASN A 65 -0.27 15.48 0.79
N ASN A 66 -0.28 16.48 1.68
CA ASN A 66 0.16 16.29 3.06
C ASN A 66 -0.86 15.55 3.95
N TYR A 67 -2.11 15.44 3.51
CA TYR A 67 -3.21 14.88 4.31
C TYR A 67 -3.65 13.49 3.85
N ALA A 68 -3.55 13.22 2.55
CA ALA A 68 -3.96 11.94 1.97
C ALA A 68 -3.05 11.56 0.82
N THR A 69 -2.98 10.27 0.53
CA THR A 69 -2.22 9.75 -0.62
C THR A 69 -2.97 10.06 -1.91
N VAL A 70 -2.38 10.92 -2.74
CA VAL A 70 -3.00 11.36 -4.01
C VAL A 70 -2.68 10.36 -5.11
N ILE A 71 -3.71 9.87 -5.77
CA ILE A 71 -3.63 8.98 -6.93
C ILE A 71 -4.22 9.71 -8.13
N PRO A 72 -3.41 10.19 -9.07
CA PRO A 72 -3.90 10.89 -10.25
C PRO A 72 -4.52 9.91 -11.24
N ILE A 73 -5.70 10.25 -11.75
CA ILE A 73 -6.48 9.43 -12.67
C ILE A 73 -6.92 10.28 -13.84
N ILE A 74 -6.62 9.85 -15.05
CA ILE A 74 -7.12 10.47 -16.29
C ILE A 74 -8.50 9.89 -16.55
N ALA A 75 -9.53 10.74 -16.45
CA ALA A 75 -10.91 10.34 -16.71
C ALA A 75 -11.18 10.31 -18.22
N LYS A 76 -12.16 9.50 -18.64
CA LYS A 76 -12.62 9.45 -20.03
C LYS A 76 -11.47 9.27 -21.03
N SER A 77 -10.60 8.31 -20.79
CA SER A 77 -9.43 8.04 -21.63
C SER A 77 -9.80 7.64 -23.07
N ASP A 78 -11.06 7.28 -23.27
CA ASP A 78 -11.66 6.98 -24.57
C ASP A 78 -11.77 8.19 -25.54
N THR A 79 -11.53 9.40 -25.06
CA THR A 79 -11.58 10.62 -25.87
C THR A 79 -10.22 11.00 -26.48
N VAL A 80 -9.17 10.30 -26.14
CA VAL A 80 -7.79 10.61 -26.54
C VAL A 80 -7.20 9.39 -27.27
N SER A 81 -6.39 9.61 -28.27
CA SER A 81 -5.66 8.52 -28.93
C SER A 81 -4.55 7.96 -28.03
N GLU A 82 -4.10 6.75 -28.27
CA GLU A 82 -3.08 6.08 -27.44
C GLU A 82 -1.77 6.88 -27.38
N ASN A 83 -1.30 7.40 -28.52
CA ASN A 83 -0.10 8.21 -28.59
C ASN A 83 -0.21 9.52 -27.80
N GLU A 84 -1.36 10.20 -27.91
CA GLU A 84 -1.64 11.41 -27.13
C GLU A 84 -1.73 11.11 -25.64
N LEU A 85 -2.34 9.98 -25.27
CA LEU A 85 -2.45 9.55 -23.90
C LEU A 85 -1.08 9.34 -23.27
N GLN A 86 -0.14 8.66 -23.95
CA GLN A 86 1.22 8.46 -23.46
C GLN A 86 1.96 9.77 -23.28
N GLN A 87 1.88 10.68 -24.23
CA GLN A 87 2.47 12.02 -24.11
C GLN A 87 1.83 12.81 -22.96
N TYR A 88 0.52 12.69 -22.78
CA TYR A 88 -0.20 13.34 -21.70
C TYR A 88 0.19 12.81 -20.33
N LYS A 89 0.30 11.50 -20.17
CA LYS A 89 0.82 10.85 -18.94
C LYS A 89 2.20 11.40 -18.56
N GLN A 90 3.11 11.48 -19.53
CA GLN A 90 4.47 12.00 -19.29
C GLN A 90 4.49 13.49 -18.93
N ARG A 91 3.59 14.30 -19.48
CA ARG A 91 3.46 15.71 -19.10
C ARG A 91 2.94 15.86 -17.68
N ILE A 92 1.90 15.11 -17.32
CA ILE A 92 1.36 15.11 -15.96
C ILE A 92 2.44 14.72 -14.95
N LEU A 93 3.21 13.66 -15.19
CA LEU A 93 4.28 13.23 -14.30
C LEU A 93 5.32 14.33 -14.09
N ARG A 94 5.75 15.01 -15.16
CA ARG A 94 6.69 16.13 -15.08
C ARG A 94 6.12 17.33 -14.32
N ASP A 95 4.85 17.66 -14.54
CA ASP A 95 4.17 18.75 -13.83
C ASP A 95 4.08 18.45 -12.34
N LEU A 96 3.77 17.21 -11.96
CA LEU A 96 3.69 16.77 -10.55
C LEU A 96 5.06 16.79 -9.87
N GLU A 97 6.10 16.30 -10.55
CA GLU A 97 7.47 16.33 -10.06
C GLU A 97 7.98 17.75 -9.87
N PHE A 98 7.74 18.63 -10.84
CA PHE A 98 8.13 20.03 -10.78
C PHE A 98 7.50 20.79 -9.60
N HIS A 99 6.28 20.45 -9.23
CA HIS A 99 5.57 21.07 -8.11
C HIS A 99 5.78 20.33 -6.78
N GLY A 100 6.62 19.31 -6.73
CA GLY A 100 6.91 18.53 -5.52
C GLY A 100 5.69 17.80 -4.96
N ILE A 101 4.79 17.36 -5.84
CA ILE A 101 3.63 16.55 -5.45
C ILE A 101 4.04 15.09 -5.49
N ASP A 102 4.13 14.49 -4.31
CA ASP A 102 4.46 13.08 -4.20
C ASP A 102 3.28 12.21 -4.66
N ILE A 103 3.50 11.50 -5.75
CA ILE A 103 2.58 10.46 -6.20
C ILE A 103 2.83 9.20 -5.36
N VAL A 104 1.84 8.34 -5.27
CA VAL A 104 1.98 7.01 -4.68
C VAL A 104 3.22 6.32 -5.25
N ARG A 105 4.26 6.23 -4.45
CA ARG A 105 5.38 5.31 -4.69
C ARG A 105 5.10 4.06 -3.88
N LEU A 106 4.85 2.98 -4.58
CA LEU A 106 4.64 1.70 -3.93
C LEU A 106 6.00 1.22 -3.44
N PRO A 107 6.16 0.94 -2.13
CA PRO A 107 7.41 0.40 -1.63
C PRO A 107 7.65 -0.97 -2.25
N MET A 108 8.86 -1.23 -2.69
CA MET A 108 9.33 -2.55 -3.09
C MET A 108 10.31 -3.01 -2.03
N SER A 109 10.07 -4.20 -1.46
CA SER A 109 11.01 -4.84 -0.54
C SER A 109 11.93 -5.76 -1.32
N GLU A 110 13.19 -5.88 -0.87
CA GLU A 110 14.13 -6.87 -1.41
C GLU A 110 13.70 -8.32 -1.10
N GLU A 111 12.78 -8.47 -0.14
CA GLU A 111 12.23 -9.77 0.28
C GLU A 111 10.96 -10.17 -0.51
N ASP A 112 10.45 -9.29 -1.38
CA ASP A 112 9.27 -9.58 -2.17
C ASP A 112 9.58 -10.61 -3.27
N ASP A 113 8.61 -11.46 -3.57
CA ASP A 113 8.72 -12.42 -4.67
C ASP A 113 8.85 -11.70 -6.02
N GLU A 114 9.59 -12.28 -6.95
CA GLU A 114 9.77 -11.71 -8.30
C GLU A 114 8.44 -11.40 -9.00
N GLU A 115 7.41 -12.20 -8.76
CA GLU A 115 6.07 -12.00 -9.29
C GLU A 115 5.43 -10.72 -8.72
N THR A 116 5.54 -10.49 -7.42
CA THR A 116 5.05 -9.29 -6.74
C THR A 116 5.78 -8.03 -7.22
N ILE A 117 7.10 -8.10 -7.36
CA ILE A 117 7.93 -7.00 -7.89
C ILE A 117 7.51 -6.65 -9.33
N ALA A 118 7.28 -7.66 -10.16
CA ALA A 118 6.83 -7.47 -11.54
C ALA A 118 5.44 -6.80 -11.59
N GLU A 119 4.50 -7.25 -10.74
CA GLU A 119 3.16 -6.69 -10.62
C GLU A 119 3.19 -5.21 -10.17
N VAL A 120 3.92 -4.90 -9.13
CA VAL A 120 4.09 -3.54 -8.61
C VAL A 120 4.74 -2.63 -9.65
N THR A 121 5.76 -3.12 -10.34
CA THR A 121 6.45 -2.39 -11.41
C THR A 121 5.50 -2.09 -12.58
N GLU A 122 4.66 -3.05 -12.96
CA GLU A 122 3.65 -2.84 -14.02
C GLU A 122 2.63 -1.79 -13.60
N ILE A 123 2.14 -1.85 -12.36
CA ILE A 123 1.20 -0.87 -11.81
C ILE A 123 1.82 0.53 -11.80
N GLN A 124 3.08 0.67 -11.36
CA GLN A 124 3.78 1.95 -11.33
C GLN A 124 3.96 2.55 -12.72
N ARG A 125 4.26 1.73 -13.74
CA ARG A 125 4.39 2.18 -15.14
C ARG A 125 3.09 2.73 -15.72
N ARG A 126 1.94 2.31 -15.20
CA ARG A 126 0.63 2.76 -15.67
C ARG A 126 0.16 4.07 -15.05
N LEU A 127 0.87 4.57 -14.04
CA LEU A 127 0.57 5.88 -13.43
C LEU A 127 0.86 7.04 -14.40
N PRO A 128 0.02 8.08 -14.45
CA PRO A 128 -1.35 8.17 -13.93
C PRO A 128 -2.30 7.20 -14.67
N PHE A 129 -3.23 6.59 -13.93
CA PHE A 129 -4.15 5.63 -14.52
C PHE A 129 -5.12 6.30 -15.48
N ALA A 130 -5.27 5.74 -16.68
CA ALA A 130 -6.23 6.19 -17.66
C ALA A 130 -7.46 5.28 -17.63
N ILE A 131 -8.60 5.81 -17.20
CA ILE A 131 -9.79 5.00 -16.99
C ILE A 131 -10.98 5.43 -17.82
N VAL A 132 -11.81 4.43 -18.12
CA VAL A 132 -13.16 4.61 -18.70
C VAL A 132 -14.16 4.00 -17.70
N GLY A 133 -15.14 4.78 -17.29
CA GLY A 133 -16.22 4.32 -16.41
C GLY A 133 -17.51 4.11 -17.19
N SER A 134 -18.15 2.96 -17.04
CA SER A 134 -19.50 2.72 -17.53
C SER A 134 -20.19 1.66 -16.67
N ASN A 135 -21.50 1.83 -16.48
CA ASN A 135 -22.38 0.80 -15.90
C ASN A 135 -23.24 0.12 -16.97
N ASN A 136 -23.17 0.56 -18.21
CA ASN A 136 -23.97 0.02 -19.30
C ASN A 136 -23.38 -1.30 -19.78
N LEU A 137 -24.26 -2.26 -20.05
CA LEU A 137 -23.92 -3.51 -20.71
C LEU A 137 -24.05 -3.30 -22.22
N VAL A 138 -22.99 -3.60 -22.94
CA VAL A 138 -22.90 -3.42 -24.39
C VAL A 138 -22.56 -4.75 -25.03
N LYS A 139 -23.13 -5.02 -26.20
CA LYS A 139 -22.82 -6.20 -26.99
C LYS A 139 -21.60 -5.90 -27.86
N THR A 140 -20.53 -6.71 -27.69
CA THR A 140 -19.36 -6.66 -28.57
C THR A 140 -19.65 -7.26 -29.93
N PRO A 141 -18.84 -6.98 -30.96
CA PRO A 141 -18.95 -7.62 -32.26
C PRO A 141 -18.92 -9.16 -32.17
N ASP A 142 -18.21 -9.71 -31.21
CA ASP A 142 -18.13 -11.17 -30.97
C ASP A 142 -19.38 -11.75 -30.30
N GLY A 143 -20.38 -10.91 -29.99
CA GLY A 143 -21.64 -11.34 -29.37
C GLY A 143 -21.62 -11.41 -27.85
N ARG A 144 -20.49 -11.14 -27.20
CA ARG A 144 -20.37 -11.09 -25.73
C ARG A 144 -21.06 -9.85 -25.17
N ILE A 145 -21.67 -9.98 -24.00
CA ILE A 145 -22.23 -8.84 -23.27
C ILE A 145 -21.19 -8.43 -22.22
N VAL A 146 -20.69 -7.20 -22.34
CA VAL A 146 -19.63 -6.65 -21.49
C VAL A 146 -20.03 -5.29 -20.96
N ARG A 147 -19.45 -4.91 -19.82
CA ARG A 147 -19.57 -3.56 -19.29
C ARG A 147 -18.68 -2.61 -20.10
N GLY A 148 -19.29 -1.63 -20.75
CA GLY A 148 -18.53 -0.77 -21.66
C GLY A 148 -19.31 0.40 -22.22
N ARG A 149 -18.71 1.03 -23.23
CA ARG A 149 -19.31 2.10 -24.03
C ARG A 149 -19.29 1.72 -25.51
N ALA A 150 -20.41 1.88 -26.17
CA ALA A 150 -20.49 1.70 -27.61
C ALA A 150 -20.36 3.04 -28.32
N TYR A 151 -19.49 3.07 -29.33
CA TYR A 151 -19.27 4.20 -30.22
C TYR A 151 -19.44 3.77 -31.65
N PRO A 152 -19.63 4.72 -32.61
CA PRO A 152 -19.74 4.39 -34.04
C PRO A 152 -18.51 3.65 -34.58
N TRP A 153 -17.32 3.86 -33.97
CA TRP A 153 -16.08 3.24 -34.40
C TRP A 153 -15.73 1.94 -33.66
N GLY A 154 -16.44 1.60 -32.56
CA GLY A 154 -16.15 0.39 -31.81
C GLY A 154 -16.73 0.37 -30.40
N VAL A 155 -16.41 -0.67 -29.66
CA VAL A 155 -16.82 -0.86 -28.27
C VAL A 155 -15.61 -0.79 -27.35
N ILE A 156 -15.69 0.02 -26.31
CA ILE A 156 -14.68 0.10 -25.26
C ILE A 156 -15.17 -0.67 -24.05
N GLU A 157 -14.44 -1.70 -23.68
CA GLU A 157 -14.70 -2.56 -22.53
C GLU A 157 -14.00 -2.00 -21.28
N VAL A 158 -14.72 -1.85 -20.18
CA VAL A 158 -14.16 -1.33 -18.92
C VAL A 158 -13.20 -2.32 -18.25
N ASP A 159 -13.49 -3.60 -18.36
CA ASP A 159 -12.71 -4.67 -17.71
C ASP A 159 -11.60 -5.23 -18.62
N ASN A 160 -11.33 -4.60 -19.76
CA ASN A 160 -10.26 -4.98 -20.67
C ASN A 160 -9.02 -4.10 -20.44
N GLU A 161 -7.92 -4.70 -20.02
CA GLU A 161 -6.65 -4.00 -19.72
C GLU A 161 -6.01 -3.32 -20.92
N ASN A 162 -6.38 -3.72 -22.15
CA ASN A 162 -5.92 -3.07 -23.38
C ASN A 162 -6.71 -1.78 -23.70
N HIS A 163 -7.90 -1.64 -23.12
CA HIS A 163 -8.76 -0.48 -23.38
C HIS A 163 -8.64 0.59 -22.30
N CYS A 164 -8.37 0.22 -21.04
CA CYS A 164 -8.19 1.16 -19.96
C CYS A 164 -7.52 0.52 -18.73
N ASP A 165 -7.01 1.36 -17.83
CA ASP A 165 -6.27 0.93 -16.63
C ASP A 165 -7.18 0.65 -15.42
N PHE A 166 -8.52 0.53 -15.60
CA PHE A 166 -9.45 0.37 -14.48
C PHE A 166 -9.19 -0.89 -13.64
N VAL A 167 -8.88 -2.01 -14.29
CA VAL A 167 -8.60 -3.28 -13.61
C VAL A 167 -7.36 -3.15 -12.74
N LYS A 168 -6.30 -2.54 -13.25
CA LYS A 168 -5.05 -2.31 -12.51
C LYS A 168 -5.22 -1.33 -11.36
N LEU A 169 -5.99 -0.26 -11.55
CA LEU A 169 -6.35 0.65 -10.45
C LEU A 169 -7.09 -0.07 -9.33
N ARG A 170 -8.10 -0.89 -9.68
CA ARG A 170 -8.85 -1.69 -8.71
C ARG A 170 -7.95 -2.68 -7.98
N GLN A 171 -7.05 -3.34 -8.70
CA GLN A 171 -6.09 -4.29 -8.15
C GLN A 171 -5.17 -3.59 -7.15
N MET A 172 -4.57 -2.47 -7.49
CA MET A 172 -3.74 -1.66 -6.59
C MET A 172 -4.47 -1.26 -5.31
N LEU A 173 -5.70 -0.74 -5.43
CA LEU A 173 -6.44 -0.21 -4.28
C LEU A 173 -6.93 -1.27 -3.30
N ILE A 174 -7.31 -2.45 -3.80
CA ILE A 174 -8.04 -3.44 -2.99
C ILE A 174 -7.19 -4.67 -2.70
N ARG A 175 -6.33 -5.08 -3.63
CA ARG A 175 -5.61 -6.36 -3.53
C ARG A 175 -4.15 -6.17 -3.18
N SER A 176 -3.39 -5.46 -4.02
CA SER A 176 -1.93 -5.46 -3.92
C SER A 176 -1.41 -4.48 -2.86
N ASN A 177 -1.93 -3.24 -2.83
CA ASN A 177 -1.31 -2.16 -2.05
C ASN A 177 -2.25 -1.53 -1.01
N MET A 178 -3.27 -2.25 -0.58
CA MET A 178 -4.21 -1.74 0.42
C MET A 178 -3.51 -1.45 1.76
N GLU A 179 -2.62 -2.33 2.18
CA GLU A 179 -1.91 -2.20 3.46
C GLU A 179 -0.91 -1.04 3.42
N ASP A 180 -0.16 -0.88 2.32
CA ASP A 180 0.74 0.26 2.11
C ASP A 180 0.01 1.61 2.21
N LEU A 181 -1.19 1.70 1.62
CA LEU A 181 -2.02 2.90 1.70
C LEU A 181 -2.49 3.19 3.14
N ARG A 182 -2.74 2.15 3.93
CA ARG A 182 -3.09 2.27 5.36
C ARG A 182 -1.90 2.73 6.18
N GLU A 183 -0.71 2.17 5.94
CA GLU A 183 0.53 2.57 6.61
C GLU A 183 0.87 4.03 6.31
N LEU A 184 0.79 4.47 5.06
CA LEU A 184 0.97 5.87 4.68
C LEU A 184 -0.04 6.80 5.37
N THR A 185 -1.27 6.34 5.56
CA THR A 185 -2.28 7.10 6.32
C THR A 185 -1.93 7.15 7.79
N GLN A 186 -1.41 6.07 8.36
CA GLN A 186 -0.96 6.03 9.75
C GLN A 186 0.17 7.04 10.00
N LEU A 187 1.17 7.11 9.12
CA LEU A 187 2.26 8.10 9.23
C LEU A 187 1.74 9.55 9.20
N ARG A 188 0.79 9.86 8.30
CA ARG A 188 0.17 11.19 8.23
C ARG A 188 -0.67 11.50 9.47
N TYR A 189 -1.38 10.51 9.99
CA TYR A 189 -2.16 10.63 11.20
C TYR A 189 -1.27 10.89 12.43
N GLU A 190 -0.15 10.20 12.56
CA GLU A 190 0.80 10.41 13.67
C GLU A 190 1.36 11.84 13.66
N LYS A 191 1.68 12.36 12.48
CA LYS A 191 2.06 13.77 12.33
C LYS A 191 0.94 14.71 12.78
N TYR A 192 -0.28 14.48 12.30
CA TYR A 192 -1.46 15.26 12.71
C TYR A 192 -1.68 15.21 14.22
N ARG A 193 -1.60 14.01 14.81
CA ARG A 193 -1.76 13.78 16.25
C ARG A 193 -0.71 14.55 17.05
N SER A 194 0.55 14.47 16.64
CA SER A 194 1.65 15.21 17.27
C SER A 194 1.42 16.72 17.25
N ASP A 195 1.07 17.26 16.08
CA ASP A 195 0.79 18.69 15.90
C ASP A 195 -0.42 19.13 16.74
N LYS A 196 -1.46 18.31 16.83
CA LYS A 196 -2.66 18.59 17.62
C LYS A 196 -2.36 18.58 19.12
N LEU A 197 -1.64 17.57 19.61
CA LEU A 197 -1.24 17.49 21.03
C LEU A 197 -0.31 18.63 21.42
N ARG A 198 0.61 19.02 20.55
CA ARG A 198 1.46 20.20 20.76
C ARG A 198 0.63 21.47 20.86
N SER A 199 -0.38 21.64 20.01
CA SER A 199 -1.30 22.80 20.04
C SER A 199 -2.15 22.86 21.31
N LEU A 200 -2.45 21.72 21.92
CA LEU A 200 -3.19 21.60 23.19
C LEU A 200 -2.32 21.79 24.44
N GLY A 201 -1.03 22.11 24.27
CA GLY A 201 -0.10 22.38 25.37
C GLY A 201 0.37 21.11 26.12
N VAL A 202 0.12 19.93 25.56
CA VAL A 202 0.74 18.71 26.05
C VAL A 202 2.21 18.76 25.62
N ILE A 203 3.09 19.14 26.57
CA ILE A 203 4.54 19.17 26.35
C ILE A 203 4.97 17.72 26.19
N GLN A 204 5.15 17.29 24.96
CA GLN A 204 5.87 16.07 24.67
C GLN A 204 7.37 16.36 24.75
N ASP A 205 8.07 15.60 25.57
CA ASP A 205 9.52 15.66 25.61
C ASP A 205 10.06 15.32 24.22
N ASP A 206 10.64 16.29 23.51
CA ASP A 206 11.15 16.14 22.15
C ASP A 206 12.19 15.01 22.04
N SER A 207 12.75 14.57 23.18
CA SER A 207 13.67 13.43 23.25
C SER A 207 13.02 12.08 22.93
N VAL A 208 11.68 11.96 23.06
CA VAL A 208 10.94 10.72 22.76
C VAL A 208 10.46 10.68 21.29
N PHE A 209 10.42 11.83 20.64
CA PHE A 209 9.99 12.02 19.23
C PHE A 209 11.10 12.54 18.32
N THR A 210 12.37 12.31 18.64
CA THR A 210 13.39 12.31 17.59
C THR A 210 12.88 11.40 16.49
N ALA A 211 12.78 11.95 15.28
CA ALA A 211 12.27 11.27 14.10
C ALA A 211 12.92 9.88 14.02
N ILE A 212 12.23 8.90 14.58
CA ILE A 212 12.64 7.51 14.46
C ILE A 212 12.34 7.19 13.02
N ASN A 213 13.39 7.12 12.22
CA ASN A 213 13.31 6.63 10.86
C ASN A 213 12.56 5.30 10.91
N PRO A 214 11.38 5.17 10.29
CA PRO A 214 10.63 3.91 10.31
C PRO A 214 11.48 2.75 9.79
N THR A 215 12.40 3.03 8.86
CA THR A 215 13.42 2.10 8.35
C THR A 215 14.40 1.61 9.41
N GLU A 216 14.85 2.47 10.33
CA GLU A 216 15.76 2.05 11.41
C GLU A 216 15.05 1.21 12.47
N LYS A 217 13.81 1.58 12.83
CA LYS A 217 13.00 0.76 13.75
C LYS A 217 12.61 -0.60 13.17
N ASN A 218 12.29 -0.64 11.88
CA ASN A 218 12.03 -1.90 11.19
C ASN A 218 13.29 -2.75 11.08
N ALA A 219 14.46 -2.14 10.82
CA ALA A 219 15.74 -2.84 10.82
C ALA A 219 16.10 -3.40 12.21
N GLU A 220 15.90 -2.63 13.28
CA GLU A 220 16.11 -3.10 14.65
C GLU A 220 15.10 -4.20 15.05
N ALA A 221 13.83 -4.06 14.68
CA ALA A 221 12.81 -5.07 14.93
C ALA A 221 13.11 -6.37 14.16
N ARG A 222 13.56 -6.28 12.91
CA ARG A 222 14.02 -7.42 12.10
C ARG A 222 15.23 -8.08 12.72
N ALA A 223 16.26 -7.32 13.10
CA ALA A 223 17.45 -7.85 13.76
C ALA A 223 17.12 -8.56 15.09
N MET A 224 16.20 -8.02 15.88
CA MET A 224 15.70 -8.69 17.09
C MET A 224 14.92 -9.97 16.77
N HIS A 225 14.13 -9.98 15.71
CA HIS A 225 13.37 -11.16 15.29
C HIS A 225 14.29 -12.27 14.76
N GLU A 226 15.30 -11.91 13.94
CA GLU A 226 16.33 -12.85 13.46
C GLU A 226 17.16 -13.42 14.62
N ALA A 227 17.59 -12.59 15.56
CA ALA A 227 18.33 -13.06 16.75
C ALA A 227 17.48 -14.03 17.59
N LYS A 228 16.16 -13.78 17.67
CA LYS A 228 15.22 -14.66 18.38
C LYS A 228 14.99 -15.98 17.65
N LEU A 229 14.89 -15.95 16.32
CA LEU A 229 14.79 -17.14 15.48
C LEU A 229 16.08 -17.97 15.54
N ALA A 230 17.24 -17.35 15.39
CA ALA A 230 18.54 -18.03 15.51
C ALA A 230 18.73 -18.70 16.88
N LYS A 231 18.29 -18.03 17.96
CA LYS A 231 18.32 -18.61 19.30
C LYS A 231 17.39 -19.82 19.40
N MET A 232 16.18 -19.73 18.89
CA MET A 232 15.20 -20.82 18.90
C MET A 232 15.67 -22.01 18.05
N GLU A 233 16.33 -21.75 16.92
CA GLU A 233 16.95 -22.80 16.08
C GLU A 233 18.10 -23.52 16.78
N ASN A 234 18.96 -22.77 17.46
CA ASN A 234 20.05 -23.34 18.26
C ASN A 234 19.53 -24.18 19.44
N ASP A 235 18.52 -23.69 20.14
CA ASP A 235 17.87 -24.43 21.22
C ASP A 235 17.23 -25.73 20.72
N MET A 236 16.57 -25.68 19.55
CA MET A 236 15.98 -26.86 18.92
C MET A 236 17.03 -27.86 18.46
N LYS A 237 18.16 -27.39 17.86
CA LYS A 237 19.30 -28.24 17.51
C LYS A 237 19.90 -28.91 18.73
N ALA A 238 20.08 -28.17 19.84
CA ALA A 238 20.59 -28.72 21.08
C ALA A 238 19.67 -29.79 21.68
N VAL A 239 18.36 -29.57 21.68
CA VAL A 239 17.37 -30.55 22.15
C VAL A 239 17.34 -31.78 21.23
N PHE A 240 17.46 -31.59 19.93
CA PHE A 240 17.54 -32.71 18.98
C PHE A 240 18.81 -33.56 19.19
N GLN A 241 19.96 -32.92 19.27
CA GLN A 241 21.23 -33.61 19.54
C GLN A 241 21.18 -34.40 20.86
N ARG A 242 20.59 -33.83 21.93
CA ARG A 242 20.42 -34.49 23.19
C ARG A 242 19.53 -35.74 23.10
N LYS A 243 18.41 -35.64 22.33
CA LYS A 243 17.54 -36.79 22.08
C LYS A 243 18.18 -37.87 21.22
N VAL A 244 19.00 -37.49 20.25
CA VAL A 244 19.76 -38.44 19.42
C VAL A 244 20.79 -39.19 20.31
N ALA A 245 21.59 -38.46 21.10
CA ALA A 245 22.56 -39.06 22.01
C ALA A 245 21.91 -40.00 23.04
N GLU A 246 20.73 -39.63 23.55
CA GLU A 246 19.97 -40.48 24.49
C GLU A 246 19.46 -41.77 23.81
N LYS A 247 19.01 -41.69 22.57
CA LYS A 247 18.60 -42.89 21.81
C LYS A 247 19.80 -43.77 21.43
N GLU A 248 20.91 -43.16 21.04
CA GLU A 248 22.14 -43.91 20.77
C GLU A 248 22.68 -44.65 21.97
N ALA A 249 22.64 -43.97 23.16
CA ALA A 249 23.05 -44.62 24.42
C ALA A 249 22.12 -45.82 24.77
N LYS A 250 20.80 -45.67 24.58
CA LYS A 250 19.84 -46.77 24.80
C LYS A 250 20.04 -47.93 23.80
N LEU A 251 20.34 -47.64 22.56
CA LEU A 251 20.65 -48.64 21.54
C LEU A 251 21.90 -49.42 21.92
N LYS A 252 22.97 -48.71 22.36
CA LYS A 252 24.21 -49.32 22.79
C LYS A 252 24.02 -50.22 24.00
N GLN A 253 23.23 -49.80 24.98
CA GLN A 253 22.85 -50.64 26.12
C GLN A 253 22.10 -51.90 25.70
N SER A 254 21.14 -51.77 24.77
CA SER A 254 20.39 -52.93 24.29
C SER A 254 21.25 -53.91 23.48
N GLU A 255 22.21 -53.40 22.72
CA GLU A 255 23.20 -54.22 22.02
C GLU A 255 24.11 -54.97 23.01
N GLU A 256 24.60 -54.30 24.04
CA GLU A 256 25.44 -54.92 25.09
C GLU A 256 24.68 -56.01 25.85
N GLU A 257 23.38 -55.78 26.15
CA GLU A 257 22.52 -56.76 26.81
C GLU A 257 22.25 -57.97 25.90
N LEU A 258 22.05 -57.75 24.58
CA LEU A 258 21.89 -58.83 23.61
C LEU A 258 23.19 -59.65 23.46
N TYR A 259 24.35 -59.02 23.39
CA TYR A 259 25.61 -59.70 23.38
C TYR A 259 25.89 -60.49 24.69
N ALA A 260 25.53 -59.96 25.83
CA ALA A 260 25.65 -60.66 27.10
C ALA A 260 24.76 -61.92 27.17
N ARG A 261 23.47 -61.79 26.72
CA ARG A 261 22.56 -62.95 26.60
C ARG A 261 23.08 -64.01 25.63
N HIS A 262 23.59 -63.63 24.50
CA HIS A 262 24.12 -64.57 23.53
C HIS A 262 25.36 -65.31 24.03
N ARG A 263 26.15 -64.63 24.92
CA ARG A 263 27.33 -65.24 25.56
C ARG A 263 26.98 -66.23 26.70
N GLN A 264 25.82 -66.10 27.30
CA GLN A 264 25.31 -67.03 28.32
C GLN A 264 24.59 -68.27 27.74
N MET A 265 24.24 -68.23 26.47
CA MET A 265 23.64 -69.35 25.77
C MET A 265 24.62 -70.24 24.98
N ARG A 266 25.92 -69.96 25.04
CA ARG A 266 27.03 -70.78 24.53
C ARG A 266 27.83 -71.37 25.69
#